data_890874fc186bbe3b5e58b6944f8fa6c4
#
_entry.id   890874fc186bbe3b5e58b6944f8fa6c4
#
_cell.length_a   1.000
_cell.length_b   1.000
_cell.length_c   1.000
_cell.angle_alpha   90.00
_cell.angle_beta   90.00
_cell.angle_gamma   90.00
#
_symmetry.space_group_name_H-M   'P 1'
#
loop_
_entity.id
_entity.type
_entity.pdbx_description
1 polymer ?
#
loop_
_entity_poly.entity_id
_entity_poly.type
_entity_poly.pdbx_seq_one_letter_code
_entity_poly.pdbx_strand_id
1 'polypeptide(L)'
;MIIIKNGALVTPQGLRRADLAMDGDKIVRIAAAIEPAEGDTVEHAAGCWVFPGFIDGHTHMQCWTGMDWTADSFETGTRAAACGGTTTIVDYATADRGVTMPDALVEWHHRADGTCTANYAFHMVLAEWNERNRADLSAMREAGVSSFKTYFAYDHLRLDDAETLEVLEELKRVGGILCVHCENGTLVNALQKRVFEQGIHGPEGHALSRPDVCEAEAVSRLLYLAHLAGDAPVNVVHLSTKLGLEAIRAAKAHGQKNIYVETCPQYLMLDDTCYLEQGEDGFAGAKYVMSPPLRHAGDRAALREALVAGEIDTIATDHCSFNLHGQKDRGRDDFRAIPNGGPGVEHRPVAIATSFEGQLGPEDLCRLMSENPARVFGMYPRKGCLAEGADADVCVWDPCARWTISAATQHQAVDYTPLEGFEAHGRAKAVFVNGVLAARDGEPTGAQPGRYVPR
;
A
#
# COMPACT_ATOMS: atom_id res chain seq x y z
N MET A 1 30.03 -9.82 -8.29
CA MET A 1 28.83 -9.03 -8.66
C MET A 1 27.70 -9.96 -9.08
N ILE A 2 26.46 -9.44 -9.13
CA ILE A 2 25.33 -10.11 -9.78
C ILE A 2 25.00 -9.33 -11.05
N ILE A 3 24.92 -10.03 -12.18
CA ILE A 3 24.68 -9.41 -13.48
C ILE A 3 23.35 -9.94 -14.05
N ILE A 4 22.36 -9.05 -14.21
CA ILE A 4 21.09 -9.36 -14.88
C ILE A 4 21.31 -9.10 -16.38
N LYS A 5 21.19 -10.17 -17.20
CA LYS A 5 21.51 -10.14 -18.63
C LYS A 5 20.27 -10.29 -19.51
N ASN A 6 20.31 -9.60 -20.65
CA ASN A 6 19.34 -9.73 -21.74
C ASN A 6 17.89 -9.33 -21.40
N GLY A 7 17.66 -8.61 -20.30
CA GLY A 7 16.35 -8.15 -19.91
C GLY A 7 15.93 -6.84 -20.60
N ALA A 8 14.65 -6.52 -20.53
CA ALA A 8 14.15 -5.20 -20.87
C ALA A 8 14.01 -4.38 -19.57
N LEU A 9 14.94 -3.45 -19.34
CA LEU A 9 14.86 -2.54 -18.19
C LEU A 9 13.66 -1.62 -18.36
N VAL A 10 12.82 -1.54 -17.33
CA VAL A 10 11.60 -0.73 -17.33
C VAL A 10 11.88 0.60 -16.65
N THR A 11 11.56 1.66 -17.34
CA THR A 11 11.58 3.03 -16.81
C THR A 11 10.24 3.71 -17.13
N PRO A 12 9.86 4.78 -16.44
CA PRO A 12 8.65 5.51 -16.78
C PRO A 12 8.65 6.15 -18.19
N GLN A 13 9.82 6.18 -18.83
CA GLN A 13 10.00 6.70 -20.21
C GLN A 13 9.99 5.61 -21.27
N GLY A 14 9.87 4.33 -20.86
CA GLY A 14 9.81 3.19 -21.77
C GLY A 14 10.81 2.07 -21.45
N LEU A 15 10.83 1.07 -22.33
CA LEU A 15 11.68 -0.11 -22.20
C LEU A 15 13.05 0.13 -22.85
N ARG A 16 14.10 -0.28 -22.15
CA ARG A 16 15.49 -0.24 -22.63
C ARG A 16 16.13 -1.62 -22.52
N ARG A 17 16.57 -2.22 -23.63
CA ARG A 17 17.40 -3.43 -23.60
C ARG A 17 18.80 -3.07 -23.12
N ALA A 18 19.19 -3.61 -21.98
CA ALA A 18 20.50 -3.44 -21.38
C ALA A 18 20.74 -4.53 -20.32
N ASP A 19 22.02 -4.78 -20.01
CA ASP A 19 22.42 -5.54 -18.84
C ASP A 19 22.57 -4.59 -17.64
N LEU A 20 22.34 -5.12 -16.44
CA LEU A 20 22.46 -4.41 -15.18
C LEU A 20 23.34 -5.22 -14.22
N ALA A 21 24.35 -4.58 -13.64
CA ALA A 21 25.20 -5.19 -12.61
C ALA A 21 24.96 -4.57 -11.24
N MET A 22 24.88 -5.44 -10.23
CA MET A 22 24.77 -5.09 -8.83
C MET A 22 26.03 -5.57 -8.10
N ASP A 23 26.57 -4.72 -7.21
CA ASP A 23 27.64 -5.09 -6.29
C ASP A 23 27.27 -4.66 -4.86
N GLY A 24 27.21 -5.64 -3.94
CA GLY A 24 26.60 -5.41 -2.65
C GLY A 24 25.16 -4.92 -2.81
N ASP A 25 24.81 -3.83 -2.14
CA ASP A 25 23.46 -3.26 -2.10
C ASP A 25 23.22 -2.16 -3.15
N LYS A 26 24.11 -2.04 -4.18
CA LYS A 26 24.01 -0.97 -5.19
C LYS A 26 23.99 -1.50 -6.62
N ILE A 27 23.23 -0.79 -7.47
CA ILE A 27 23.39 -0.90 -8.92
C ILE A 27 24.65 -0.12 -9.30
N VAL A 28 25.65 -0.83 -9.86
CA VAL A 28 26.97 -0.22 -10.14
C VAL A 28 27.21 0.03 -11.62
N ARG A 29 26.44 -0.65 -12.50
CA ARG A 29 26.62 -0.47 -13.95
C ARG A 29 25.37 -0.85 -14.73
N ILE A 30 25.05 -0.05 -15.72
CA ILE A 30 24.03 -0.34 -16.75
C ILE A 30 24.65 -0.11 -18.12
N ALA A 31 24.74 -1.17 -18.94
CA ALA A 31 25.34 -1.09 -20.27
C ALA A 31 24.62 -1.99 -21.28
N ALA A 32 24.83 -1.75 -22.57
CA ALA A 32 24.23 -2.57 -23.64
C ALA A 32 24.60 -4.05 -23.50
N ALA A 33 25.81 -4.34 -23.03
CA ALA A 33 26.29 -5.66 -22.66
C ALA A 33 27.33 -5.54 -21.54
N ILE A 34 27.28 -6.47 -20.58
CA ILE A 34 28.26 -6.59 -19.50
C ILE A 34 28.82 -8.02 -19.55
N GLU A 35 30.13 -8.15 -19.80
CA GLU A 35 30.79 -9.44 -19.76
C GLU A 35 31.06 -9.83 -18.30
N PRO A 36 30.59 -11.01 -17.86
CA PRO A 36 30.85 -11.52 -16.52
C PRO A 36 32.33 -11.81 -16.32
N ALA A 37 32.87 -11.48 -15.15
CA ALA A 37 34.18 -11.88 -14.70
C ALA A 37 34.09 -13.20 -13.90
N GLU A 38 35.26 -13.81 -13.63
CA GLU A 38 35.31 -14.97 -12.76
C GLU A 38 34.77 -14.63 -11.35
N GLY A 39 33.83 -15.42 -10.86
CA GLY A 39 33.17 -15.22 -9.58
C GLY A 39 31.87 -14.39 -9.65
N ASP A 40 31.52 -13.84 -10.81
CA ASP A 40 30.23 -13.17 -10.98
C ASP A 40 29.06 -14.19 -11.12
N THR A 41 27.92 -13.82 -10.57
CA THR A 41 26.65 -14.57 -10.74
C THR A 41 25.86 -13.94 -11.87
N VAL A 42 25.35 -14.75 -12.79
CA VAL A 42 24.51 -14.27 -13.91
C VAL A 42 23.07 -14.68 -13.71
N GLU A 43 22.16 -13.70 -13.74
CA GLU A 43 20.71 -13.90 -13.82
C GLU A 43 20.23 -13.64 -15.23
N HIS A 44 19.65 -14.66 -15.86
CA HIS A 44 19.17 -14.55 -17.26
C HIS A 44 17.71 -14.03 -17.30
N ALA A 45 17.54 -12.83 -17.84
CA ALA A 45 16.26 -12.14 -17.96
C ALA A 45 15.73 -12.05 -19.40
N ALA A 46 16.18 -12.93 -20.31
CA ALA A 46 15.70 -12.93 -21.69
C ALA A 46 14.18 -13.14 -21.74
N GLY A 47 13.46 -12.25 -22.43
CA GLY A 47 12.01 -12.24 -22.49
C GLY A 47 11.31 -11.63 -21.26
N CYS A 48 12.07 -11.26 -20.24
CA CYS A 48 11.56 -10.67 -19.01
C CYS A 48 11.67 -9.13 -19.02
N TRP A 49 10.80 -8.49 -18.26
CA TRP A 49 10.93 -7.10 -17.83
C TRP A 49 11.77 -7.04 -16.56
N VAL A 50 12.57 -5.99 -16.42
CA VAL A 50 13.37 -5.75 -15.22
C VAL A 50 12.90 -4.42 -14.63
N PHE A 51 12.19 -4.50 -13.52
CA PHE A 51 11.68 -3.34 -12.81
C PHE A 51 12.64 -2.91 -11.70
N PRO A 52 12.69 -1.61 -11.32
CA PRO A 52 13.06 -1.26 -9.97
C PRO A 52 12.06 -1.95 -9.03
N GLY A 53 12.53 -2.48 -7.92
CA GLY A 53 11.65 -3.19 -6.99
C GLY A 53 10.39 -2.40 -6.66
N PHE A 54 9.24 -3.06 -6.63
CA PHE A 54 7.99 -2.40 -6.31
C PHE A 54 7.98 -1.93 -4.85
N ILE A 55 7.29 -0.81 -4.61
CA ILE A 55 7.11 -0.19 -3.30
C ILE A 55 5.63 -0.23 -2.95
N ASP A 56 5.29 -0.81 -1.80
CA ASP A 56 3.95 -0.73 -1.25
C ASP A 56 3.91 0.35 -0.17
N GLY A 57 3.23 1.45 -0.48
CA GLY A 57 3.17 2.62 0.39
C GLY A 57 2.14 2.53 1.52
N HIS A 58 1.48 1.38 1.74
CA HIS A 58 0.40 1.29 2.71
C HIS A 58 0.22 -0.14 3.22
N THR A 59 0.77 -0.44 4.39
CA THR A 59 0.63 -1.75 5.05
C THR A 59 0.44 -1.60 6.56
N HIS A 60 -0.13 -2.63 7.19
CA HIS A 60 -0.39 -2.72 8.63
C HIS A 60 0.07 -4.09 9.16
N MET A 61 1.41 -4.28 9.23
CA MET A 61 2.00 -5.51 9.74
C MET A 61 2.02 -5.53 11.26
N GLN A 62 1.68 -6.68 11.86
CA GLN A 62 1.73 -6.88 13.32
C GLN A 62 1.10 -5.71 14.10
N CYS A 63 -0.07 -5.27 13.64
CA CYS A 63 -0.77 -4.08 14.12
C CYS A 63 -2.00 -4.48 14.96
N TRP A 64 -2.19 -3.83 16.11
CA TRP A 64 -3.45 -3.89 16.87
C TRP A 64 -4.41 -2.82 16.32
N THR A 65 -5.55 -3.25 15.79
CA THR A 65 -6.51 -2.34 15.12
C THR A 65 -7.64 -1.83 16.03
N GLY A 66 -7.54 -2.07 17.33
CA GLY A 66 -8.62 -1.79 18.29
C GLY A 66 -9.62 -2.93 18.41
N MET A 67 -9.58 -3.91 17.50
CA MET A 67 -10.46 -5.10 17.53
C MET A 67 -9.67 -6.41 17.62
N ASP A 68 -8.60 -6.53 16.83
CA ASP A 68 -7.72 -7.72 16.83
C ASP A 68 -6.34 -7.36 16.28
N TRP A 69 -5.38 -8.26 16.44
CA TRP A 69 -4.07 -8.20 15.79
C TRP A 69 -4.16 -8.63 14.32
N THR A 70 -3.47 -7.93 13.44
CA THR A 70 -3.29 -8.42 12.06
C THR A 70 -2.54 -9.75 12.07
N ALA A 71 -2.89 -10.64 11.15
CA ALA A 71 -2.35 -12.00 11.07
C ALA A 71 -0.90 -12.03 10.60
N ASP A 72 -0.54 -11.13 9.66
CA ASP A 72 0.83 -11.02 9.19
C ASP A 72 1.70 -10.21 10.14
N SER A 73 2.85 -10.80 10.49
CA SER A 73 3.98 -10.11 11.11
C SER A 73 4.83 -9.41 10.05
N PHE A 74 5.81 -8.61 10.47
CA PHE A 74 6.81 -8.07 9.54
C PHE A 74 7.57 -9.18 8.80
N GLU A 75 7.84 -10.31 9.46
CA GLU A 75 8.48 -11.47 8.83
C GLU A 75 7.61 -12.06 7.71
N THR A 76 6.37 -12.43 8.02
CA THR A 76 5.49 -13.12 7.05
C THR A 76 5.04 -12.18 5.94
N GLY A 77 4.63 -10.95 6.28
CA GLY A 77 4.16 -9.98 5.31
C GLY A 77 5.24 -9.46 4.36
N THR A 78 6.48 -9.20 4.85
CA THR A 78 7.57 -8.77 3.97
C THR A 78 8.11 -9.92 3.10
N ARG A 79 8.02 -11.17 3.58
CA ARG A 79 8.30 -12.36 2.78
C ARG A 79 7.28 -12.50 1.64
N ALA A 80 5.99 -12.40 1.93
CA ALA A 80 4.92 -12.41 0.93
C ALA A 80 5.07 -11.25 -0.07
N ALA A 81 5.39 -10.05 0.40
CA ALA A 81 5.68 -8.89 -0.43
C ALA A 81 6.79 -9.18 -1.46
N ALA A 82 7.90 -9.76 -1.01
CA ALA A 82 9.03 -10.13 -1.89
C ALA A 82 8.61 -11.18 -2.92
N CYS A 83 7.81 -12.20 -2.55
CA CYS A 83 7.28 -13.19 -3.50
C CYS A 83 6.48 -12.55 -4.63
N GLY A 84 5.75 -11.46 -4.35
CA GLY A 84 5.02 -10.66 -5.34
C GLY A 84 5.85 -9.66 -6.14
N GLY A 85 7.14 -9.46 -5.81
CA GLY A 85 8.01 -8.47 -6.46
C GLY A 85 8.15 -7.14 -5.72
N THR A 86 7.52 -6.99 -4.56
CA THR A 86 7.60 -5.79 -3.72
C THR A 86 8.85 -5.88 -2.84
N THR A 87 9.77 -4.93 -3.00
CA THR A 87 11.06 -4.91 -2.30
C THR A 87 11.10 -3.93 -1.13
N THR A 88 10.08 -3.09 -1.01
CA THR A 88 9.98 -2.11 0.07
C THR A 88 8.50 -1.92 0.45
N ILE A 89 8.22 -1.93 1.75
CA ILE A 89 6.93 -1.54 2.29
C ILE A 89 7.06 -0.25 3.09
N VAL A 90 5.96 0.52 3.21
CA VAL A 90 5.87 1.63 4.18
C VAL A 90 4.70 1.33 5.11
N ASP A 91 5.01 1.01 6.35
CA ASP A 91 4.06 0.57 7.37
C ASP A 91 3.65 1.71 8.31
N TYR A 92 2.54 1.57 9.02
CA TYR A 92 2.01 2.61 9.90
C TYR A 92 2.39 2.37 11.36
N ALA A 93 3.48 3.03 11.82
CA ALA A 93 3.83 3.10 13.24
C ALA A 93 2.81 3.95 13.98
N THR A 94 2.05 3.33 14.88
CA THR A 94 0.95 3.98 15.60
C THR A 94 1.39 4.48 16.95
N ALA A 95 1.42 5.81 17.14
CA ALA A 95 1.50 6.43 18.43
C ALA A 95 0.09 6.58 19.00
N ASP A 96 -0.33 5.64 19.82
CA ASP A 96 -1.61 5.72 20.53
C ASP A 96 -1.65 6.92 21.48
N ARG A 97 -2.84 7.36 21.87
CA ARG A 97 -3.02 8.48 22.81
C ARG A 97 -2.18 8.29 24.07
N GLY A 98 -1.37 9.27 24.39
CA GLY A 98 -0.45 9.24 25.53
C GLY A 98 0.92 8.62 25.26
N VAL A 99 1.13 7.96 24.12
CA VAL A 99 2.43 7.41 23.67
C VAL A 99 3.18 8.49 22.87
N THR A 100 4.48 8.65 23.09
CA THR A 100 5.28 9.58 22.29
C THR A 100 5.57 9.00 20.90
N MET A 101 5.74 9.84 19.88
CA MET A 101 6.13 9.35 18.55
C MET A 101 7.48 8.63 18.56
N PRO A 102 8.53 9.11 19.29
CA PRO A 102 9.78 8.37 19.44
C PRO A 102 9.60 6.97 20.07
N ASP A 103 8.78 6.83 21.11
CA ASP A 103 8.54 5.53 21.74
C ASP A 103 7.79 4.58 20.79
N ALA A 104 6.79 5.08 20.05
CA ALA A 104 6.10 4.31 19.03
C ALA A 104 7.07 3.88 17.93
N LEU A 105 7.96 4.74 17.46
CA LEU A 105 8.95 4.40 16.44
C LEU A 105 9.90 3.29 16.92
N VAL A 106 10.36 3.36 18.16
CA VAL A 106 11.21 2.31 18.80
C VAL A 106 10.47 0.98 18.83
N GLU A 107 9.17 0.97 19.18
CA GLU A 107 8.37 -0.25 19.21
C GLU A 107 8.22 -0.87 17.81
N TRP A 108 7.99 -0.05 16.77
CA TRP A 108 7.90 -0.55 15.39
C TRP A 108 9.24 -1.08 14.88
N HIS A 109 10.35 -0.45 15.23
CA HIS A 109 11.67 -1.00 14.97
C HIS A 109 11.86 -2.35 15.65
N HIS A 110 11.41 -2.50 16.88
CA HIS A 110 11.48 -3.77 17.62
C HIS A 110 10.75 -4.91 16.91
N ARG A 111 9.64 -4.60 16.21
CA ARG A 111 8.86 -5.60 15.44
C ARG A 111 9.52 -5.97 14.11
N ALA A 112 10.20 -5.00 13.48
CA ALA A 112 10.66 -5.14 12.10
C ALA A 112 12.15 -5.48 11.97
N ASP A 113 13.00 -4.93 12.84
CA ASP A 113 14.46 -5.02 12.71
C ASP A 113 14.94 -6.48 12.75
N GLY A 114 15.70 -6.88 11.72
CA GLY A 114 16.31 -8.21 11.63
C GLY A 114 15.37 -9.34 11.21
N THR A 115 14.08 -9.07 10.94
CA THR A 115 13.10 -10.10 10.56
C THR A 115 12.60 -9.97 9.12
N CYS A 116 12.82 -8.82 8.48
CA CYS A 116 12.21 -8.48 7.21
C CYS A 116 12.94 -9.07 6.00
N THR A 117 12.17 -9.59 5.04
CA THR A 117 12.64 -9.96 3.70
C THR A 117 12.68 -8.77 2.76
N ALA A 118 11.60 -7.96 2.69
CA ALA A 118 11.61 -6.68 1.99
C ALA A 118 12.11 -5.56 2.92
N ASN A 119 12.64 -4.49 2.33
CA ASN A 119 12.94 -3.25 3.07
C ASN A 119 11.65 -2.65 3.65
N TYR A 120 11.79 -1.85 4.71
CA TYR A 120 10.65 -1.21 5.37
C TYR A 120 10.97 0.24 5.75
N ALA A 121 9.94 1.05 5.75
CA ALA A 121 9.92 2.40 6.28
C ALA A 121 8.62 2.59 7.07
N PHE A 122 8.48 3.74 7.78
CA PHE A 122 7.31 3.98 8.61
C PHE A 122 6.65 5.31 8.29
N HIS A 123 5.31 5.30 8.20
CA HIS A 123 4.48 6.47 8.44
C HIS A 123 4.25 6.57 9.95
N MET A 124 4.21 7.78 10.51
CA MET A 124 3.85 7.97 11.91
C MET A 124 2.37 8.35 12.03
N VAL A 125 1.60 7.52 12.74
CA VAL A 125 0.18 7.81 13.04
C VAL A 125 0.08 8.80 14.17
N LEU A 126 -0.75 9.82 13.99
CA LEU A 126 -1.06 10.88 14.97
C LEU A 126 -2.48 10.64 15.50
N ALA A 127 -2.62 10.06 16.69
CA ALA A 127 -3.91 9.83 17.37
C ALA A 127 -4.31 10.98 18.30
N GLU A 128 -3.41 11.91 18.56
CA GLU A 128 -3.63 13.15 19.33
C GLU A 128 -2.74 14.25 18.80
N TRP A 129 -3.10 15.52 19.08
CA TRP A 129 -2.28 16.66 18.75
C TRP A 129 -2.12 17.59 19.96
N ASN A 130 -0.89 17.88 20.33
CA ASN A 130 -0.52 18.72 21.45
C ASN A 130 0.90 19.28 21.27
N GLU A 131 1.41 20.10 22.20
CA GLU A 131 2.75 20.69 22.10
C GLU A 131 3.87 19.65 22.06
N ARG A 132 3.71 18.50 22.73
CA ARG A 132 4.68 17.41 22.69
C ARG A 132 4.75 16.81 21.29
N ASN A 133 3.61 16.44 20.69
CA ASN A 133 3.58 15.90 19.33
C ASN A 133 4.16 16.89 18.31
N ARG A 134 3.89 18.18 18.46
CA ARG A 134 4.50 19.23 17.65
C ARG A 134 6.03 19.24 17.77
N ALA A 135 6.56 19.12 18.97
CA ALA A 135 8.00 19.06 19.20
C ALA A 135 8.64 17.78 18.62
N ASP A 136 7.94 16.64 18.72
CA ASP A 136 8.41 15.35 18.25
C ASP A 136 8.55 15.28 16.70
N LEU A 137 7.82 16.11 15.93
CA LEU A 137 7.88 16.09 14.47
C LEU A 137 9.30 16.27 13.91
N SER A 138 10.10 17.15 14.50
CA SER A 138 11.49 17.35 14.05
C SER A 138 12.33 16.11 14.31
N ALA A 139 12.17 15.47 15.48
CA ALA A 139 12.87 14.23 15.81
C ALA A 139 12.46 13.09 14.86
N MET A 140 11.18 13.01 14.48
CA MET A 140 10.71 12.04 13.48
C MET A 140 11.37 12.27 12.12
N ARG A 141 11.48 13.53 11.68
CA ARG A 141 12.18 13.86 10.42
C ARG A 141 13.66 13.45 10.47
N GLU A 142 14.34 13.69 11.57
CA GLU A 142 15.74 13.28 11.79
C GLU A 142 15.90 11.76 11.82
N ALA A 143 14.91 11.03 12.35
CA ALA A 143 14.85 9.58 12.34
C ALA A 143 14.48 8.98 10.96
N GLY A 144 14.23 9.83 9.96
CA GLY A 144 13.92 9.41 8.60
C GLY A 144 12.43 9.11 8.35
N VAL A 145 11.53 9.64 9.17
CA VAL A 145 10.08 9.58 8.94
C VAL A 145 9.63 10.85 8.22
N SER A 146 9.20 10.76 6.98
CA SER A 146 8.78 11.91 6.15
C SER A 146 7.28 12.04 5.95
N SER A 147 6.52 11.03 6.36
CA SER A 147 5.07 10.95 6.15
C SER A 147 4.35 10.58 7.44
N PHE A 148 3.18 11.18 7.62
CA PHE A 148 2.38 11.08 8.82
C PHE A 148 0.95 10.68 8.45
N LYS A 149 0.23 10.07 9.39
CA LYS A 149 -1.14 9.61 9.15
C LYS A 149 -2.08 10.15 10.21
N THR A 150 -3.26 10.57 9.79
CA THR A 150 -4.41 10.76 10.66
C THR A 150 -5.68 10.18 10.05
N TYR A 151 -6.74 10.19 10.84
CA TYR A 151 -8.04 9.63 10.47
C TYR A 151 -9.13 10.68 10.73
N PHE A 152 -10.17 10.65 9.90
CA PHE A 152 -11.44 11.33 10.19
C PHE A 152 -12.52 10.36 10.70
N ALA A 153 -12.20 9.06 10.70
CA ALA A 153 -12.97 7.99 11.35
C ALA A 153 -12.20 7.44 12.57
N TYR A 154 -12.82 6.51 13.30
CA TYR A 154 -12.25 5.86 14.49
C TYR A 154 -12.01 6.80 15.66
N ASP A 155 -12.96 6.86 16.60
CA ASP A 155 -13.00 7.83 17.71
C ASP A 155 -11.72 7.89 18.56
N HIS A 156 -10.96 6.79 18.62
CA HIS A 156 -9.70 6.72 19.37
C HIS A 156 -8.49 7.25 18.58
N LEU A 157 -8.59 7.40 17.24
CA LEU A 157 -7.49 7.84 16.36
C LEU A 157 -7.73 9.19 15.69
N ARG A 158 -8.99 9.61 15.56
CA ARG A 158 -9.31 10.81 14.78
C ARG A 158 -8.87 12.09 15.47
N LEU A 159 -8.39 13.02 14.64
CA LEU A 159 -8.21 14.42 15.00
C LEU A 159 -9.43 15.23 14.57
N ASP A 160 -9.65 16.37 15.24
CA ASP A 160 -10.63 17.33 14.78
C ASP A 160 -10.06 18.26 13.68
N ASP A 161 -10.90 19.15 13.14
CA ASP A 161 -10.51 20.01 12.03
C ASP A 161 -9.43 21.04 12.43
N ALA A 162 -9.48 21.55 13.66
CA ALA A 162 -8.48 22.50 14.16
C ALA A 162 -7.13 21.82 14.39
N GLU A 163 -7.12 20.65 15.01
CA GLU A 163 -5.93 19.83 15.19
C GLU A 163 -5.32 19.44 13.82
N THR A 164 -6.16 19.00 12.86
CA THR A 164 -5.72 18.63 11.51
C THR A 164 -5.11 19.82 10.77
N LEU A 165 -5.68 21.02 10.89
CA LEU A 165 -5.12 22.24 10.30
C LEU A 165 -3.73 22.55 10.86
N GLU A 166 -3.58 22.52 12.19
CA GLU A 166 -2.28 22.75 12.82
C GLU A 166 -1.23 21.70 12.40
N VAL A 167 -1.63 20.41 12.31
CA VAL A 167 -0.76 19.33 11.78
C VAL A 167 -0.30 19.65 10.37
N LEU A 168 -1.20 20.06 9.46
CA LEU A 168 -0.86 20.39 8.08
C LEU A 168 0.11 21.58 7.99
N GLU A 169 -0.09 22.62 8.81
CA GLU A 169 0.80 23.78 8.86
C GLU A 169 2.21 23.39 9.35
N GLU A 170 2.30 22.58 10.41
CA GLU A 170 3.57 22.11 10.93
C GLU A 170 4.28 21.14 10.00
N LEU A 171 3.57 20.19 9.37
CA LEU A 171 4.16 19.28 8.40
C LEU A 171 4.69 20.00 7.17
N LYS A 172 3.97 21.03 6.70
CA LYS A 172 4.49 21.89 5.63
C LYS A 172 5.79 22.59 6.05
N ARG A 173 5.87 23.06 7.30
CA ARG A 173 7.07 23.73 7.84
C ARG A 173 8.28 22.81 7.92
N VAL A 174 8.08 21.54 8.33
CA VAL A 174 9.17 20.55 8.49
C VAL A 174 9.42 19.71 7.22
N GLY A 175 8.66 19.92 6.14
CA GLY A 175 8.80 19.17 4.88
C GLY A 175 8.24 17.76 4.95
N GLY A 176 7.11 17.55 5.64
CA GLY A 176 6.38 16.29 5.70
C GLY A 176 5.15 16.26 4.80
N ILE A 177 4.54 15.09 4.66
CA ILE A 177 3.27 14.85 3.97
C ILE A 177 2.27 14.19 4.92
N LEU A 178 1.00 14.61 4.87
CA LEU A 178 -0.08 14.00 5.64
C LEU A 178 -0.87 13.01 4.79
N CYS A 179 -0.90 11.75 5.20
CA CYS A 179 -1.79 10.71 4.69
C CYS A 179 -3.07 10.71 5.52
N VAL A 180 -4.24 10.65 4.91
CA VAL A 180 -5.51 10.74 5.66
C VAL A 180 -6.50 9.66 5.23
N HIS A 181 -6.99 8.89 6.22
CA HIS A 181 -8.18 8.05 6.05
C HIS A 181 -9.41 8.94 6.03
N CYS A 182 -9.98 9.11 4.85
CA CYS A 182 -11.06 10.07 4.60
C CYS A 182 -12.44 9.37 4.65
N GLU A 183 -12.97 9.10 5.83
CA GLU A 183 -14.38 8.77 6.04
C GLU A 183 -14.93 9.59 7.22
N ASN A 184 -16.16 10.11 7.11
CA ASN A 184 -16.80 10.84 8.18
C ASN A 184 -17.23 9.89 9.31
N GLY A 185 -16.37 9.73 10.33
CA GLY A 185 -16.59 8.79 11.43
C GLY A 185 -17.86 9.03 12.23
N THR A 186 -18.29 10.26 12.37
CA THR A 186 -19.56 10.59 13.08
C THR A 186 -20.76 10.03 12.34
N LEU A 187 -20.79 10.19 11.00
CA LEU A 187 -21.85 9.62 10.17
C LEU A 187 -21.77 8.09 10.14
N VAL A 188 -20.57 7.54 9.97
CA VAL A 188 -20.36 6.09 9.97
C VAL A 188 -20.88 5.46 11.26
N ASN A 189 -20.53 5.99 12.43
CA ASN A 189 -21.00 5.48 13.72
C ASN A 189 -22.53 5.52 13.84
N ALA A 190 -23.15 6.62 13.41
CA ALA A 190 -24.62 6.77 13.42
C ALA A 190 -25.31 5.78 12.46
N LEU A 191 -24.72 5.59 11.27
CA LEU A 191 -25.27 4.69 10.26
C LEU A 191 -25.08 3.21 10.65
N GLN A 192 -23.96 2.83 11.23
CA GLN A 192 -23.74 1.48 11.76
C GLN A 192 -24.81 1.09 12.77
N LYS A 193 -25.13 1.99 13.71
CA LYS A 193 -26.21 1.78 14.66
C LYS A 193 -27.55 1.61 13.96
N ARG A 194 -27.89 2.49 13.02
CA ARG A 194 -29.16 2.47 12.27
C ARG A 194 -29.32 1.21 11.44
N VAL A 195 -28.28 0.79 10.68
CA VAL A 195 -28.32 -0.39 9.84
C VAL A 195 -28.50 -1.65 10.69
N PHE A 196 -27.82 -1.74 11.83
CA PHE A 196 -27.96 -2.85 12.76
C PHE A 196 -29.39 -2.90 13.35
N GLU A 197 -29.96 -1.77 13.77
CA GLU A 197 -31.32 -1.66 14.29
C GLU A 197 -32.41 -2.00 13.25
N GLN A 198 -32.08 -1.94 11.96
CA GLN A 198 -32.92 -2.39 10.85
C GLN A 198 -32.89 -3.92 10.66
N GLY A 199 -32.11 -4.64 11.46
CA GLY A 199 -31.99 -6.09 11.38
C GLY A 199 -30.99 -6.60 10.34
N ILE A 200 -30.11 -5.74 9.83
CA ILE A 200 -29.05 -6.11 8.91
C ILE A 200 -27.81 -6.38 9.75
N HIS A 201 -27.42 -7.64 9.84
CA HIS A 201 -26.34 -8.10 10.72
C HIS A 201 -25.14 -8.69 9.96
N GLY A 202 -25.34 -9.06 8.71
CA GLY A 202 -24.32 -9.67 7.83
C GLY A 202 -23.31 -8.66 7.29
N PRO A 203 -22.28 -9.16 6.55
CA PRO A 203 -21.19 -8.35 6.00
C PRO A 203 -21.66 -7.17 5.16
N GLU A 204 -22.83 -7.25 4.49
CA GLU A 204 -23.40 -6.17 3.70
C GLU A 204 -23.74 -4.92 4.53
N GLY A 205 -24.01 -5.10 5.83
CA GLY A 205 -24.23 -3.98 6.75
C GLY A 205 -23.02 -3.05 6.88
N HIS A 206 -21.83 -3.57 6.63
CA HIS A 206 -20.61 -2.78 6.63
C HIS A 206 -20.63 -1.70 5.53
N ALA A 207 -20.91 -2.08 4.27
CA ALA A 207 -20.99 -1.13 3.16
C ALA A 207 -22.18 -0.18 3.30
N LEU A 208 -23.34 -0.68 3.69
CA LEU A 208 -24.55 0.14 3.90
C LEU A 208 -24.38 1.23 4.98
N SER A 209 -23.50 1.01 5.95
CA SER A 209 -23.19 1.97 7.02
C SER A 209 -22.07 2.96 6.65
N ARG A 210 -21.44 2.80 5.50
CA ARG A 210 -20.33 3.63 5.02
C ARG A 210 -20.55 4.09 3.57
N PRO A 211 -21.65 4.81 3.27
CA PRO A 211 -21.94 5.26 1.92
C PRO A 211 -20.82 6.16 1.37
N ASP A 212 -20.76 6.26 0.05
CA ASP A 212 -19.79 7.04 -0.73
C ASP A 212 -19.67 8.51 -0.27
N VAL A 213 -20.80 9.11 0.13
CA VAL A 213 -20.82 10.49 0.66
C VAL A 213 -20.00 10.66 1.94
N CYS A 214 -19.77 9.59 2.73
CA CYS A 214 -18.92 9.68 3.91
C CYS A 214 -17.45 9.89 3.53
N GLU A 215 -16.99 9.28 2.44
CA GLU A 215 -15.65 9.51 1.90
C GLU A 215 -15.57 10.87 1.20
N ALA A 216 -16.50 11.20 0.33
CA ALA A 216 -16.50 12.43 -0.46
C ALA A 216 -16.50 13.70 0.41
N GLU A 217 -17.29 13.72 1.47
CA GLU A 217 -17.30 14.83 2.46
C GLU A 217 -15.95 14.95 3.14
N ALA A 218 -15.40 13.83 3.62
CA ALA A 218 -14.12 13.83 4.33
C ALA A 218 -12.94 14.21 3.42
N VAL A 219 -12.93 13.76 2.16
CA VAL A 219 -11.95 14.19 1.14
C VAL A 219 -12.07 15.69 0.91
N SER A 220 -13.28 16.20 0.67
CA SER A 220 -13.50 17.65 0.46
C SER A 220 -12.98 18.47 1.64
N ARG A 221 -13.29 18.04 2.87
CA ARG A 221 -12.86 18.69 4.11
C ARG A 221 -11.32 18.72 4.21
N LEU A 222 -10.65 17.58 3.99
CA LEU A 222 -9.19 17.53 3.97
C LEU A 222 -8.61 18.54 2.98
N LEU A 223 -9.14 18.60 1.76
CA LEU A 223 -8.60 19.47 0.70
C LEU A 223 -8.81 20.95 1.04
N TYR A 224 -9.92 21.34 1.69
CA TYR A 224 -10.09 22.70 2.18
C TYR A 224 -9.12 23.04 3.32
N LEU A 225 -8.88 22.10 4.25
CA LEU A 225 -7.89 22.29 5.33
C LEU A 225 -6.47 22.41 4.77
N ALA A 226 -6.10 21.56 3.81
CA ALA A 226 -4.80 21.62 3.14
C ALA A 226 -4.61 22.95 2.37
N HIS A 227 -5.67 23.45 1.72
CA HIS A 227 -5.64 24.75 1.07
C HIS A 227 -5.45 25.90 2.07
N LEU A 228 -6.19 25.88 3.19
CA LEU A 228 -6.06 26.86 4.26
C LEU A 228 -4.67 26.87 4.87
N ALA A 229 -4.02 25.69 5.05
CA ALA A 229 -2.64 25.53 5.44
C ALA A 229 -1.61 25.96 4.36
N GLY A 230 -2.08 26.67 3.31
CA GLY A 230 -1.24 27.18 2.24
C GLY A 230 -0.81 26.11 1.23
N ASP A 231 -1.70 25.22 0.86
CA ASP A 231 -1.51 24.10 -0.06
C ASP A 231 -0.50 23.06 0.49
N ALA A 232 -0.69 22.67 1.76
CA ALA A 232 0.14 21.67 2.42
C ALA A 232 0.04 20.31 1.71
N PRO A 233 1.14 19.52 1.59
CA PRO A 233 1.11 18.24 0.89
C PRO A 233 0.22 17.21 1.61
N VAL A 234 -0.71 16.61 0.87
CA VAL A 234 -1.59 15.56 1.37
C VAL A 234 -1.62 14.35 0.43
N ASN A 235 -1.73 13.16 1.01
CA ASN A 235 -2.04 11.93 0.29
C ASN A 235 -3.43 11.45 0.71
N VAL A 236 -4.39 11.47 -0.21
CA VAL A 236 -5.68 10.83 -0.04
C VAL A 236 -5.45 9.34 -0.25
N VAL A 237 -5.31 8.60 0.86
CA VAL A 237 -5.00 7.17 0.82
C VAL A 237 -6.25 6.35 0.45
N HIS A 238 -6.05 5.18 -0.14
CA HIS A 238 -7.07 4.16 -0.45
C HIS A 238 -8.41 4.75 -0.97
N LEU A 239 -8.35 5.75 -1.86
CA LEU A 239 -9.54 6.34 -2.48
C LEU A 239 -10.41 5.24 -3.11
N SER A 240 -11.69 5.21 -2.75
CA SER A 240 -12.61 4.14 -3.12
C SER A 240 -13.83 4.62 -3.92
N THR A 241 -14.15 5.93 -3.95
CA THR A 241 -15.40 6.44 -4.53
C THR A 241 -15.19 7.40 -5.69
N LYS A 242 -16.15 7.39 -6.63
CA LYS A 242 -16.26 8.38 -7.69
C LYS A 242 -16.45 9.79 -7.13
N LEU A 243 -17.30 9.95 -6.10
CA LEU A 243 -17.55 11.27 -5.50
C LEU A 243 -16.30 11.85 -4.83
N GLY A 244 -15.48 11.02 -4.17
CA GLY A 244 -14.18 11.45 -3.63
C GLY A 244 -13.22 11.89 -4.75
N LEU A 245 -13.18 11.16 -5.86
CA LEU A 245 -12.41 11.53 -7.04
C LEU A 245 -12.88 12.88 -7.63
N GLU A 246 -14.20 13.11 -7.71
CA GLU A 246 -14.76 14.38 -8.18
C GLU A 246 -14.36 15.56 -7.27
N ALA A 247 -14.31 15.36 -5.95
CA ALA A 247 -13.82 16.37 -5.02
C ALA A 247 -12.34 16.71 -5.26
N ILE A 248 -11.50 15.70 -5.51
CA ILE A 248 -10.08 15.89 -5.86
C ILE A 248 -9.93 16.66 -7.17
N ARG A 249 -10.68 16.28 -8.20
CA ARG A 249 -10.70 16.99 -9.50
C ARG A 249 -11.07 18.46 -9.34
N ALA A 250 -12.08 18.74 -8.52
CA ALA A 250 -12.51 20.12 -8.23
C ALA A 250 -11.40 20.92 -7.53
N ALA A 251 -10.73 20.36 -6.53
CA ALA A 251 -9.62 21.02 -5.83
C ALA A 251 -8.44 21.29 -6.76
N LYS A 252 -8.04 20.30 -7.59
CA LYS A 252 -6.98 20.46 -8.59
C LYS A 252 -7.36 21.53 -9.65
N ALA A 253 -8.62 21.59 -10.09
CA ALA A 253 -9.12 22.60 -11.01
C ALA A 253 -9.10 24.01 -10.40
N HIS A 254 -9.23 24.16 -9.08
CA HIS A 254 -9.07 25.42 -8.35
C HIS A 254 -7.62 25.77 -8.04
N GLY A 255 -6.67 24.98 -8.52
CA GLY A 255 -5.23 25.31 -8.49
C GLY A 255 -4.42 24.65 -7.39
N GLN A 256 -5.01 23.77 -6.55
CA GLN A 256 -4.25 22.98 -5.59
C GLN A 256 -3.36 21.96 -6.31
N LYS A 257 -2.08 21.88 -5.92
CA LYS A 257 -1.06 21.07 -6.63
C LYS A 257 -0.48 19.94 -5.79
N ASN A 258 -0.49 20.08 -4.47
CA ASN A 258 0.17 19.15 -3.57
C ASN A 258 -0.79 18.06 -3.06
N ILE A 259 -1.64 17.54 -3.96
CA ILE A 259 -2.59 16.47 -3.69
C ILE A 259 -2.11 15.22 -4.41
N TYR A 260 -1.76 14.20 -3.64
CA TYR A 260 -1.47 12.86 -4.13
C TYR A 260 -2.67 11.96 -3.88
N VAL A 261 -2.88 11.00 -4.79
CA VAL A 261 -4.04 10.11 -4.78
C VAL A 261 -3.56 8.66 -4.82
N GLU A 262 -3.94 7.92 -3.79
CA GLU A 262 -3.67 6.50 -3.69
C GLU A 262 -4.97 5.71 -3.82
N THR A 263 -4.95 4.59 -4.53
CA THR A 263 -6.01 3.58 -4.48
C THR A 263 -5.43 2.19 -4.29
N CYS A 264 -6.29 1.18 -4.18
CA CYS A 264 -5.88 -0.19 -3.93
C CYS A 264 -6.50 -1.15 -4.94
N PRO A 265 -5.90 -2.33 -5.19
CA PRO A 265 -6.43 -3.32 -6.13
C PRO A 265 -7.89 -3.68 -5.88
N GLN A 266 -8.31 -3.82 -4.61
CA GLN A 266 -9.67 -4.18 -4.24
C GLN A 266 -10.72 -3.22 -4.79
N TYR A 267 -10.44 -1.90 -4.81
CA TYR A 267 -11.37 -0.87 -5.34
C TYR A 267 -11.36 -0.79 -6.88
N LEU A 268 -10.37 -1.38 -7.51
CA LEU A 268 -10.24 -1.44 -8.97
C LEU A 268 -10.80 -2.75 -9.54
N MET A 269 -10.95 -3.81 -8.72
CA MET A 269 -11.28 -5.15 -9.18
C MET A 269 -12.60 -5.68 -8.64
N LEU A 270 -12.93 -5.36 -7.39
CA LEU A 270 -14.07 -5.89 -6.65
C LEU A 270 -15.16 -4.81 -6.48
N ASP A 271 -16.38 -5.24 -6.17
CA ASP A 271 -17.49 -4.36 -5.83
C ASP A 271 -18.32 -4.92 -4.66
N ASP A 272 -19.31 -4.17 -4.22
CA ASP A 272 -20.12 -4.49 -3.05
C ASP A 272 -20.98 -5.76 -3.18
N THR A 273 -21.12 -6.34 -4.36
CA THR A 273 -21.77 -7.65 -4.53
C THR A 273 -20.99 -8.76 -3.83
N CYS A 274 -19.68 -8.58 -3.60
CA CYS A 274 -18.84 -9.53 -2.86
C CYS A 274 -19.32 -9.76 -1.42
N TYR A 275 -19.97 -8.79 -0.79
CA TYR A 275 -20.53 -8.95 0.57
C TYR A 275 -21.66 -9.98 0.64
N LEU A 276 -22.29 -10.31 -0.49
CA LEU A 276 -23.37 -11.29 -0.59
C LEU A 276 -22.90 -12.72 -0.83
N GLU A 277 -21.58 -12.93 -0.91
CA GLU A 277 -21.00 -14.27 -1.07
C GLU A 277 -21.30 -15.14 0.15
N GLN A 278 -21.93 -16.28 -0.09
CA GLN A 278 -22.37 -17.17 0.99
C GLN A 278 -21.26 -18.16 1.40
N GLY A 279 -20.53 -18.74 0.43
CA GLY A 279 -19.61 -19.83 0.71
C GLY A 279 -20.33 -21.06 1.27
N GLU A 280 -19.57 -21.97 1.87
CA GLU A 280 -20.11 -23.20 2.46
C GLU A 280 -20.86 -22.94 3.80
N ASP A 281 -20.47 -21.92 4.52
CA ASP A 281 -20.96 -21.61 5.87
C ASP A 281 -21.89 -20.39 5.96
N GLY A 282 -22.24 -19.80 4.80
CA GLY A 282 -23.14 -18.65 4.70
C GLY A 282 -22.50 -17.30 5.10
N PHE A 283 -21.16 -17.21 5.24
CA PHE A 283 -20.49 -16.02 5.75
C PHE A 283 -19.24 -15.60 4.96
N ALA A 284 -19.06 -16.11 3.76
CA ALA A 284 -17.87 -15.82 2.96
C ALA A 284 -17.71 -14.33 2.62
N GLY A 285 -18.80 -13.56 2.56
CA GLY A 285 -18.76 -12.10 2.35
C GLY A 285 -17.93 -11.33 3.39
N ALA A 286 -17.67 -11.90 4.56
CA ALA A 286 -16.80 -11.29 5.57
C ALA A 286 -15.34 -11.13 5.13
N LYS A 287 -14.87 -11.92 4.15
CA LYS A 287 -13.54 -11.77 3.52
C LYS A 287 -13.29 -10.36 3.00
N TYR A 288 -14.36 -9.70 2.55
CA TYR A 288 -14.31 -8.41 1.87
C TYR A 288 -14.58 -7.22 2.79
N VAL A 289 -14.82 -7.46 4.10
CA VAL A 289 -15.01 -6.37 5.07
C VAL A 289 -13.66 -5.69 5.32
N MET A 290 -13.54 -4.47 4.81
CA MET A 290 -12.37 -3.58 4.91
C MET A 290 -12.82 -2.12 4.88
N SER A 291 -12.00 -1.18 5.31
CA SER A 291 -12.36 0.24 5.38
C SER A 291 -11.34 1.11 4.66
N PRO A 292 -11.80 1.87 3.63
CA PRO A 292 -13.17 2.00 3.14
C PRO A 292 -13.77 0.69 2.62
N PRO A 293 -15.11 0.56 2.58
CA PRO A 293 -15.73 -0.65 2.04
C PRO A 293 -15.59 -0.72 0.52
N LEU A 294 -15.77 -1.93 -0.04
CA LEU A 294 -16.01 -2.07 -1.47
C LEU A 294 -17.25 -1.28 -1.88
N ARG A 295 -17.19 -0.65 -3.04
CA ARG A 295 -18.21 0.26 -3.55
C ARG A 295 -19.01 -0.36 -4.69
N HIS A 296 -20.03 0.36 -5.17
CA HIS A 296 -20.78 -0.07 -6.35
C HIS A 296 -19.89 -0.14 -7.59
N ALA A 297 -20.32 -0.95 -8.56
CA ALA A 297 -19.61 -1.11 -9.84
C ALA A 297 -19.34 0.22 -10.58
N GLY A 298 -20.18 1.26 -10.36
CA GLY A 298 -19.98 2.58 -10.93
C GLY A 298 -18.77 3.32 -10.36
N ASP A 299 -18.49 3.17 -9.06
CA ASP A 299 -17.29 3.74 -8.42
C ASP A 299 -16.04 3.03 -8.93
N ARG A 300 -16.06 1.69 -8.96
CA ARG A 300 -14.99 0.89 -9.54
C ARG A 300 -14.66 1.31 -10.97
N ALA A 301 -15.68 1.48 -11.82
CA ALA A 301 -15.49 1.92 -13.20
C ALA A 301 -14.82 3.29 -13.28
N ALA A 302 -15.26 4.27 -12.46
CA ALA A 302 -14.70 5.60 -12.44
C ALA A 302 -13.23 5.62 -11.97
N LEU A 303 -12.87 4.81 -10.97
CA LEU A 303 -11.48 4.70 -10.52
C LEU A 303 -10.59 4.02 -11.57
N ARG A 304 -11.09 3.01 -12.27
CA ARG A 304 -10.37 2.37 -13.39
C ARG A 304 -10.08 3.36 -14.52
N GLU A 305 -11.08 4.15 -14.90
CA GLU A 305 -10.90 5.23 -15.90
C GLU A 305 -9.88 6.26 -15.44
N ALA A 306 -9.96 6.70 -14.18
CA ALA A 306 -9.02 7.66 -13.61
C ALA A 306 -7.59 7.12 -13.55
N LEU A 307 -7.40 5.84 -13.23
CA LEU A 307 -6.08 5.20 -13.23
C LEU A 307 -5.44 5.22 -14.62
N VAL A 308 -6.20 4.82 -15.65
CA VAL A 308 -5.75 4.82 -17.06
C VAL A 308 -5.50 6.25 -17.54
N ALA A 309 -6.28 7.23 -17.09
CA ALA A 309 -6.09 8.65 -17.39
C ALA A 309 -4.90 9.30 -16.66
N GLY A 310 -4.24 8.57 -15.73
CA GLY A 310 -3.09 9.07 -14.96
C GLY A 310 -3.45 10.04 -13.83
N GLU A 311 -4.69 10.00 -13.36
CA GLU A 311 -5.18 10.85 -12.26
C GLU A 311 -4.89 10.26 -10.87
N ILE A 312 -4.52 8.97 -10.81
CA ILE A 312 -4.10 8.26 -9.60
C ILE A 312 -2.58 8.19 -9.58
N ASP A 313 -1.99 8.56 -8.46
CA ASP A 313 -0.53 8.68 -8.33
C ASP A 313 0.12 7.35 -7.93
N THR A 314 -0.49 6.61 -7.00
CA THR A 314 0.07 5.37 -6.45
C THR A 314 -0.98 4.27 -6.30
N ILE A 315 -0.52 3.01 -6.38
CA ILE A 315 -1.33 1.85 -6.04
C ILE A 315 -0.65 1.14 -4.86
N ALA A 316 -1.30 1.17 -3.70
CA ALA A 316 -0.88 0.46 -2.50
C ALA A 316 -1.85 -0.69 -2.19
N THR A 317 -1.64 -1.43 -1.11
CA THR A 317 -2.53 -2.55 -0.77
C THR A 317 -3.53 -2.23 0.32
N ASP A 318 -3.14 -1.41 1.28
CA ASP A 318 -3.79 -1.34 2.59
C ASP A 318 -3.84 -2.74 3.24
N HIS A 319 -2.72 -3.49 3.12
CA HIS A 319 -2.61 -4.83 3.66
C HIS A 319 -2.78 -4.80 5.18
N CYS A 320 -3.94 -5.26 5.62
CA CYS A 320 -4.36 -5.32 7.02
C CYS A 320 -5.06 -6.65 7.21
N SER A 321 -4.28 -7.72 7.35
CA SER A 321 -4.73 -9.10 7.20
C SER A 321 -5.36 -9.65 8.48
N PHE A 322 -6.50 -10.34 8.33
CA PHE A 322 -7.17 -11.09 9.40
C PHE A 322 -7.64 -12.43 8.85
N ASN A 323 -7.54 -13.48 9.61
CA ASN A 323 -8.10 -14.78 9.24
C ASN A 323 -9.64 -14.69 9.14
N LEU A 324 -10.21 -15.43 8.18
CA LEU A 324 -11.66 -15.59 8.13
C LEU A 324 -12.13 -16.36 9.36
N HIS A 325 -11.45 -17.50 9.65
CA HIS A 325 -11.77 -18.33 10.82
C HIS A 325 -11.00 -17.86 12.06
N GLY A 326 -11.73 -17.68 13.16
CA GLY A 326 -11.19 -17.25 14.45
C GLY A 326 -11.04 -15.74 14.63
N GLN A 327 -11.12 -14.95 13.54
CA GLN A 327 -11.09 -13.49 13.63
C GLN A 327 -12.34 -12.86 13.01
N LYS A 328 -12.51 -12.88 11.66
CA LYS A 328 -13.67 -12.25 11.01
C LYS A 328 -15.00 -12.93 11.33
N ASP A 329 -15.01 -14.24 11.52
CA ASP A 329 -16.21 -15.01 11.84
C ASP A 329 -16.82 -14.69 13.23
N ARG A 330 -16.09 -13.97 14.10
CA ARG A 330 -16.63 -13.43 15.36
C ARG A 330 -17.75 -12.41 15.13
N GLY A 331 -17.76 -11.77 13.97
CA GLY A 331 -18.79 -10.81 13.56
C GLY A 331 -20.01 -11.43 12.87
N ARG A 332 -20.23 -12.75 12.97
CA ARG A 332 -21.30 -13.47 12.27
C ARG A 332 -22.70 -12.94 12.59
N ASP A 333 -22.93 -12.51 13.81
CA ASP A 333 -24.22 -11.96 14.28
C ASP A 333 -24.22 -10.43 14.37
N ASP A 334 -23.07 -9.78 14.09
CA ASP A 334 -22.93 -8.34 14.15
C ASP A 334 -21.76 -7.89 13.25
N PHE A 335 -22.10 -7.37 12.07
CA PHE A 335 -21.08 -6.91 11.10
C PHE A 335 -20.09 -5.88 11.68
N ARG A 336 -20.45 -5.17 12.75
CA ARG A 336 -19.61 -4.18 13.42
C ARG A 336 -18.46 -4.82 14.21
N ALA A 337 -18.57 -6.13 14.50
CA ALA A 337 -17.56 -6.93 15.16
C ALA A 337 -16.64 -7.67 14.18
N ILE A 338 -16.82 -7.51 12.86
CA ILE A 338 -15.90 -8.05 11.85
C ILE A 338 -14.67 -7.14 11.78
N PRO A 339 -13.45 -7.65 12.06
CA PRO A 339 -12.23 -6.86 11.86
C PRO A 339 -12.12 -6.36 10.41
N ASN A 340 -11.85 -5.04 10.26
CA ASN A 340 -11.80 -4.38 8.96
C ASN A 340 -10.40 -4.47 8.37
N GLY A 341 -10.26 -5.14 7.24
CA GLY A 341 -9.02 -5.27 6.49
C GLY A 341 -8.95 -6.57 5.70
N GLY A 342 -7.99 -6.66 4.81
CA GLY A 342 -7.78 -7.83 3.97
C GLY A 342 -6.32 -7.99 3.53
N PRO A 343 -5.89 -9.20 3.10
CA PRO A 343 -4.58 -9.43 2.54
C PRO A 343 -4.49 -8.92 1.10
N GLY A 344 -3.28 -8.53 0.66
CA GLY A 344 -3.06 -8.05 -0.71
C GLY A 344 -1.61 -7.85 -1.12
N VAL A 345 -0.67 -7.79 -0.17
CA VAL A 345 0.72 -7.38 -0.41
C VAL A 345 1.45 -8.27 -1.41
N GLU A 346 1.16 -9.57 -1.45
CA GLU A 346 1.76 -10.52 -2.38
C GLU A 346 1.21 -10.37 -3.80
N HIS A 347 -0.10 -10.15 -3.91
CA HIS A 347 -0.80 -10.25 -5.19
C HIS A 347 -0.97 -8.91 -5.92
N ARG A 348 -0.72 -7.77 -5.27
CA ARG A 348 -0.91 -6.43 -5.86
C ARG A 348 -0.30 -6.28 -7.25
N PRO A 349 1.00 -6.58 -7.49
CA PRO A 349 1.60 -6.30 -8.78
C PRO A 349 0.97 -7.10 -9.91
N VAL A 350 0.73 -8.40 -9.69
CA VAL A 350 0.14 -9.27 -10.72
C VAL A 350 -1.34 -8.99 -10.93
N ALA A 351 -2.08 -8.65 -9.88
CA ALA A 351 -3.48 -8.30 -9.97
C ALA A 351 -3.70 -7.07 -10.85
N ILE A 352 -2.88 -6.02 -10.67
CA ILE A 352 -2.93 -4.81 -11.50
C ILE A 352 -2.44 -5.09 -12.91
N ALA A 353 -1.30 -5.76 -13.08
CA ALA A 353 -0.77 -6.08 -14.41
C ALA A 353 -1.79 -6.87 -15.26
N THR A 354 -2.48 -7.83 -14.65
CA THR A 354 -3.48 -8.65 -15.32
C THR A 354 -4.78 -7.88 -15.60
N SER A 355 -5.31 -7.18 -14.59
CA SER A 355 -6.60 -6.49 -14.70
C SER A 355 -6.60 -5.32 -15.68
N PHE A 356 -5.43 -4.79 -15.99
CA PHE A 356 -5.24 -3.67 -16.91
C PHE A 356 -4.38 -4.04 -18.12
N GLU A 357 -4.26 -5.34 -18.43
CA GLU A 357 -3.55 -5.82 -19.62
C GLU A 357 -4.12 -5.15 -20.89
N GLY A 358 -3.23 -4.58 -21.71
CA GLY A 358 -3.59 -3.79 -22.90
C GLY A 358 -4.05 -2.36 -22.63
N GLN A 359 -4.19 -1.93 -21.37
CA GLN A 359 -4.53 -0.55 -20.98
C GLN A 359 -3.35 0.17 -20.31
N LEU A 360 -2.59 -0.54 -19.47
CA LEU A 360 -1.37 -0.05 -18.84
C LEU A 360 -0.17 -0.83 -19.39
N GLY A 361 0.89 -0.13 -19.74
CA GLY A 361 2.17 -0.71 -20.12
C GLY A 361 3.07 -0.99 -18.90
N PRO A 362 4.21 -1.69 -19.08
CA PRO A 362 5.17 -1.89 -18.01
C PRO A 362 5.70 -0.58 -17.44
N GLU A 363 5.85 0.48 -18.25
CA GLU A 363 6.23 1.82 -17.80
C GLU A 363 5.22 2.44 -16.83
N ASP A 364 3.91 2.19 -17.04
CA ASP A 364 2.87 2.64 -16.09
C ASP A 364 2.94 1.88 -14.78
N LEU A 365 3.16 0.55 -14.83
CA LEU A 365 3.36 -0.26 -13.63
C LEU A 365 4.59 0.22 -12.84
N CYS A 366 5.70 0.53 -13.52
CA CYS A 366 6.89 1.11 -12.91
C CYS A 366 6.57 2.46 -12.25
N ARG A 367 5.86 3.33 -12.96
CA ARG A 367 5.47 4.65 -12.44
C ARG A 367 4.58 4.52 -11.21
N LEU A 368 3.52 3.71 -11.27
CA LEU A 368 2.49 3.59 -10.22
C LEU A 368 2.97 2.84 -8.97
N MET A 369 3.86 1.86 -9.13
CA MET A 369 4.23 0.96 -8.03
C MET A 369 5.71 1.03 -7.64
N SER A 370 6.54 1.86 -8.32
CA SER A 370 7.95 2.04 -7.95
C SER A 370 8.33 3.52 -7.87
N GLU A 371 8.27 4.28 -8.97
CA GLU A 371 8.76 5.66 -9.01
C GLU A 371 7.91 6.62 -8.19
N ASN A 372 6.59 6.64 -8.43
CA ASN A 372 5.71 7.58 -7.73
C ASN A 372 5.71 7.36 -6.22
N PRO A 373 5.52 6.12 -5.66
CA PRO A 373 5.64 5.96 -4.21
C PRO A 373 7.02 6.34 -3.67
N ALA A 374 8.11 6.11 -4.44
CA ALA A 374 9.44 6.56 -4.03
C ALA A 374 9.53 8.10 -3.96
N ARG A 375 8.91 8.82 -4.90
CA ARG A 375 8.88 10.29 -4.91
C ARG A 375 7.98 10.86 -3.82
N VAL A 376 6.75 10.36 -3.70
CA VAL A 376 5.76 10.82 -2.71
C VAL A 376 6.31 10.69 -1.29
N PHE A 377 7.01 9.59 -1.01
CA PHE A 377 7.51 9.29 0.32
C PHE A 377 9.00 9.58 0.54
N GLY A 378 9.67 10.29 -0.39
CA GLY A 378 11.02 10.81 -0.19
C GLY A 378 12.15 9.80 -0.32
N MET A 379 11.95 8.69 -1.05
CA MET A 379 12.95 7.64 -1.29
C MET A 379 13.68 7.78 -2.63
N TYR A 380 13.12 8.55 -3.58
CA TYR A 380 13.72 8.76 -4.90
C TYR A 380 14.92 9.72 -4.82
N PRO A 381 16.04 9.50 -5.56
CA PRO A 381 16.29 8.44 -6.56
C PRO A 381 16.97 7.19 -5.98
N ARG A 382 17.13 7.08 -4.67
CA ARG A 382 17.77 5.91 -4.05
C ARG A 382 16.98 4.63 -4.36
N LYS A 383 15.64 4.71 -4.35
CA LYS A 383 14.70 3.68 -4.75
C LYS A 383 13.76 4.17 -5.85
N GLY A 384 13.02 3.25 -6.49
CA GLY A 384 12.03 3.57 -7.52
C GLY A 384 12.59 3.83 -8.91
N CYS A 385 13.87 3.60 -9.15
CA CYS A 385 14.49 3.68 -10.47
C CYS A 385 15.62 2.66 -10.65
N LEU A 386 15.92 2.34 -11.90
CA LEU A 386 17.13 1.59 -12.29
C LEU A 386 18.17 2.59 -12.76
N ALA A 387 19.09 2.97 -11.85
CA ALA A 387 20.17 3.91 -12.14
C ALA A 387 21.43 3.49 -11.38
N GLU A 388 22.61 3.80 -11.92
CA GLU A 388 23.87 3.59 -11.21
C GLU A 388 23.88 4.44 -9.91
N GLY A 389 24.21 3.81 -8.79
CA GLY A 389 24.16 4.38 -7.45
C GLY A 389 22.82 4.15 -6.70
N ALA A 390 21.74 3.77 -7.39
CA ALA A 390 20.49 3.36 -6.73
C ALA A 390 20.68 2.05 -5.95
N ASP A 391 19.78 1.79 -5.01
CA ASP A 391 19.76 0.55 -4.26
C ASP A 391 19.50 -0.65 -5.21
N ALA A 392 20.16 -1.77 -4.94
CA ALA A 392 20.02 -3.01 -5.70
C ALA A 392 18.72 -3.76 -5.34
N ASP A 393 17.59 -3.05 -5.48
CA ASP A 393 16.24 -3.56 -5.33
C ASP A 393 15.65 -3.75 -6.73
N VAL A 394 15.59 -4.99 -7.19
CA VAL A 394 15.24 -5.29 -8.59
C VAL A 394 14.25 -6.45 -8.65
N CYS A 395 13.21 -6.29 -9.45
CA CYS A 395 12.26 -7.35 -9.79
C CYS A 395 12.42 -7.74 -11.27
N VAL A 396 12.88 -8.95 -11.51
CA VAL A 396 12.83 -9.59 -12.83
C VAL A 396 11.46 -10.22 -12.99
N TRP A 397 10.68 -9.75 -13.94
CA TRP A 397 9.28 -10.13 -14.14
C TRP A 397 9.11 -10.91 -15.45
N ASP A 398 8.53 -12.11 -15.36
CA ASP A 398 8.12 -12.88 -16.52
C ASP A 398 6.69 -12.48 -16.94
N PRO A 399 6.48 -11.75 -18.04
CA PRO A 399 5.14 -11.33 -18.48
C PRO A 399 4.34 -12.49 -19.09
N CYS A 400 4.99 -13.60 -19.42
CA CYS A 400 4.35 -14.75 -20.09
C CYS A 400 3.83 -15.79 -19.09
N ALA A 401 4.22 -15.72 -17.83
CA ALA A 401 3.74 -16.65 -16.80
C ALA A 401 2.21 -16.63 -16.69
N ARG A 402 1.62 -17.79 -16.45
CA ARG A 402 0.17 -17.96 -16.23
C ARG A 402 -0.03 -18.88 -15.04
N TRP A 403 -0.83 -18.45 -14.08
CA TRP A 403 -1.11 -19.21 -12.86
C TRP A 403 -2.37 -18.69 -12.19
N THR A 404 -2.91 -19.43 -11.23
CA THR A 404 -4.12 -19.09 -10.51
C THR A 404 -3.76 -18.68 -9.08
N ILE A 405 -4.27 -17.54 -8.63
CA ILE A 405 -4.12 -17.09 -7.24
C ILE A 405 -4.96 -17.99 -6.33
N SER A 406 -4.36 -18.49 -5.25
CA SER A 406 -5.05 -19.30 -4.26
C SER A 406 -4.47 -19.11 -2.86
N ALA A 407 -5.33 -19.13 -1.86
CA ALA A 407 -4.93 -19.14 -0.45
C ALA A 407 -4.04 -20.37 -0.10
N ALA A 408 -4.19 -21.46 -0.82
CA ALA A 408 -3.38 -22.67 -0.60
C ALA A 408 -1.90 -22.51 -1.00
N THR A 409 -1.57 -21.52 -1.83
CA THR A 409 -0.22 -21.30 -2.36
C THR A 409 0.37 -19.93 -2.05
N GLN A 410 -0.39 -19.08 -1.36
CA GLN A 410 0.10 -17.76 -0.94
C GLN A 410 1.04 -17.85 0.26
N HIS A 411 1.86 -16.82 0.45
CA HIS A 411 2.80 -16.69 1.57
C HIS A 411 2.30 -15.75 2.69
N GLN A 412 1.19 -15.06 2.45
CA GLN A 412 0.48 -14.26 3.47
C GLN A 412 -0.06 -15.19 4.56
N ALA A 413 0.05 -14.80 5.83
CA ALA A 413 -0.30 -15.64 6.97
C ALA A 413 -1.82 -15.61 7.29
N VAL A 414 -2.65 -15.78 6.27
CA VAL A 414 -4.12 -15.81 6.38
C VAL A 414 -4.72 -16.98 5.61
N ASP A 415 -5.89 -17.42 6.05
CA ASP A 415 -6.59 -18.60 5.55
C ASP A 415 -7.44 -18.34 4.29
N TYR A 416 -7.38 -17.15 3.71
CA TYR A 416 -8.09 -16.80 2.46
C TYR A 416 -7.34 -15.73 1.66
N THR A 417 -7.74 -15.55 0.40
CA THR A 417 -7.42 -14.37 -0.41
C THR A 417 -8.70 -13.83 -1.05
N PRO A 418 -8.87 -12.48 -1.14
CA PRO A 418 -10.00 -11.89 -1.86
C PRO A 418 -9.98 -12.19 -3.36
N LEU A 419 -8.85 -12.68 -3.88
CA LEU A 419 -8.61 -12.97 -5.30
C LEU A 419 -8.55 -14.49 -5.57
N GLU A 420 -9.17 -15.32 -4.72
CA GLU A 420 -9.21 -16.78 -4.93
C GLU A 420 -9.73 -17.13 -6.32
N GLY A 421 -8.99 -17.98 -7.04
CA GLY A 421 -9.34 -18.40 -8.40
C GLY A 421 -9.04 -17.38 -9.51
N PHE A 422 -8.42 -16.23 -9.20
CA PHE A 422 -8.06 -15.23 -10.19
C PHE A 422 -6.93 -15.74 -11.10
N GLU A 423 -7.18 -15.76 -12.42
CA GLU A 423 -6.19 -16.13 -13.42
C GLU A 423 -5.19 -15.01 -13.64
N ALA A 424 -3.99 -15.20 -13.12
CA ALA A 424 -2.92 -14.20 -13.10
C ALA A 424 -1.99 -14.31 -14.32
N HIS A 425 -1.71 -13.18 -14.95
CA HIS A 425 -0.80 -13.02 -16.08
C HIS A 425 0.47 -12.26 -15.66
N GLY A 426 1.60 -12.95 -15.74
CA GLY A 426 2.89 -12.47 -15.27
C GLY A 426 3.22 -12.96 -13.86
N ARG A 427 4.53 -12.95 -13.52
CA ARG A 427 5.04 -13.38 -12.23
C ARG A 427 6.42 -12.78 -11.96
N ALA A 428 6.71 -12.49 -10.71
CA ALA A 428 8.06 -12.18 -10.26
C ALA A 428 8.94 -13.44 -10.37
N LYS A 429 9.90 -13.44 -11.30
CA LYS A 429 10.81 -14.55 -11.57
C LYS A 429 12.02 -14.56 -10.62
N ALA A 430 12.59 -13.39 -10.38
CA ALA A 430 13.67 -13.20 -9.42
C ALA A 430 13.55 -11.82 -8.77
N VAL A 431 13.58 -11.76 -7.46
CA VAL A 431 13.47 -10.52 -6.69
C VAL A 431 14.70 -10.35 -5.84
N PHE A 432 15.38 -9.25 -6.06
CA PHE A 432 16.58 -8.87 -5.30
C PHE A 432 16.22 -7.70 -4.37
N VAL A 433 16.58 -7.84 -3.12
CA VAL A 433 16.48 -6.81 -2.09
C VAL A 433 17.88 -6.54 -1.55
N ASN A 434 18.32 -5.28 -1.65
CA ASN A 434 19.70 -4.91 -1.30
C ASN A 434 20.78 -5.82 -1.95
N GLY A 435 20.53 -6.22 -3.20
CA GLY A 435 21.42 -7.11 -3.97
C GLY A 435 21.40 -8.60 -3.56
N VAL A 436 20.55 -9.01 -2.64
CA VAL A 436 20.37 -10.40 -2.21
C VAL A 436 19.11 -10.98 -2.85
N LEU A 437 19.19 -12.18 -3.42
CA LEU A 437 18.04 -12.89 -3.97
C LEU A 437 17.09 -13.25 -2.83
N ALA A 438 15.94 -12.59 -2.77
CA ALA A 438 14.92 -12.75 -1.73
C ALA A 438 13.80 -13.73 -2.12
N ALA A 439 13.43 -13.75 -3.41
CA ALA A 439 12.43 -14.68 -3.94
C ALA A 439 12.80 -15.12 -5.37
N ARG A 440 12.36 -16.34 -5.73
CA ARG A 440 12.52 -16.91 -7.07
C ARG A 440 11.26 -17.65 -7.49
N ASP A 441 10.77 -17.33 -8.69
CA ASP A 441 9.54 -17.92 -9.27
C ASP A 441 8.33 -17.86 -8.32
N GLY A 442 8.24 -16.75 -7.55
CA GLY A 442 7.20 -16.52 -6.55
C GLY A 442 7.42 -17.22 -5.21
N GLU A 443 8.53 -17.96 -5.02
CA GLU A 443 8.84 -18.68 -3.79
C GLU A 443 9.98 -17.96 -3.01
N PRO A 444 9.91 -17.88 -1.67
CA PRO A 444 10.93 -17.23 -0.88
C PRO A 444 12.20 -18.08 -0.81
N THR A 445 13.35 -17.43 -0.82
CA THR A 445 14.65 -18.12 -0.65
C THR A 445 15.02 -18.38 0.81
N GLY A 446 14.28 -17.78 1.75
CA GLY A 446 14.61 -17.80 3.18
C GLY A 446 15.57 -16.69 3.61
N ALA A 447 16.09 -15.88 2.68
CA ALA A 447 16.92 -14.72 3.02
C ALA A 447 16.07 -13.58 3.60
N GLN A 448 16.62 -12.86 4.56
CA GLN A 448 15.99 -11.68 5.21
C GLN A 448 16.90 -10.44 5.06
N PRO A 449 17.11 -9.94 3.84
CA PRO A 449 18.00 -8.82 3.58
C PRO A 449 17.38 -7.45 3.86
N GLY A 450 16.11 -7.40 4.26
CA GLY A 450 15.36 -6.17 4.46
C GLY A 450 15.96 -5.28 5.55
N ARG A 451 15.94 -3.97 5.29
CA ARG A 451 16.48 -2.94 6.21
C ARG A 451 15.54 -1.76 6.30
N TYR A 452 15.65 -1.00 7.39
CA TYR A 452 15.00 0.30 7.51
C TYR A 452 15.47 1.26 6.41
N VAL A 453 14.52 1.98 5.83
CA VAL A 453 14.77 2.98 4.76
C VAL A 453 14.45 4.37 5.32
N PRO A 454 15.40 5.10 5.88
CA PRO A 454 15.18 6.48 6.31
C PRO A 454 14.96 7.40 5.10
N ARG A 455 14.06 8.41 5.27
CA ARG A 455 13.58 9.28 4.19
C ARG A 455 13.71 10.76 4.53
#